data_3cc98e44a4a9c4cff73d759bf4ba55aa
#
_entry.id   3cc98e44a4a9c4cff73d759bf4ba55aa
#
_cell.length_a   1.000
_cell.length_b   1.000
_cell.length_c   1.000
_cell.angle_alpha   90.00
_cell.angle_beta   90.00
_cell.angle_gamma   90.00
#
_symmetry.space_group_name_H-M   'P 1'
#
loop_
_entity.id
_entity.type
_entity.pdbx_description
1 polymer ?
#
loop_
_entity_poly.entity_id
_entity_poly.type
_entity_poly.pdbx_seq_one_letter_code
_entity_poly.pdbx_strand_id
1 'polypeptide(L)'
;MNSFPRTTLRRLSIATAFVLSPLAHAAEGSITSGGLLRQTPELSHALQPSGPATAQNDSASSSDAPGDGDELRFQINDFVFDGELSPDERTRVEAFIAPLRGRQMTLSALQTVRGELTELLYHDGESLVRVTLPQQTIEGGVVRFEIVRGHIERIEVSNASDVATDRIERILQGGSVADPKLRDIDARMRLLRALPGVGAVDATLSPGKYAGGTIVTVSVAPGAGLYGAITADNAGSIEAGERRIGLVGGINNPFGRGDRFEAMVYVTPNALQTHASEGGQTRLARVSYDTPVGDGVTRVGAAVSHVAYRLGGAFAGLGKGSADVASLYATRPVWRTRDASLDVSASIDRKQLRDDRFDGLLESRRDSDVASVRADGSGVAGKGRWRRWYRYGLGVSYGAMDQTDLDRTSGEDATRKHATFVKAEPVASIAVAPVSSLQLSAQVRGQWASRSLDGSERMSLGGPGAVRAYDLSAAAVDDGAVVSLEASHDFIIPNTRISAFYDGAAGRYRSAMGYPSRSTNLQGAGIGVNWNWKGVQGQVSVARAIGGSDEKPKDDQVWVTVGKSF
;
A
#
# COMPACT_ATOMS: atom_id res chain seq x y z
N MET A 1 3.69 -13.81 49.53
CA MET A 1 4.82 -13.70 48.62
C MET A 1 4.53 -14.59 47.41
N ASN A 2 3.93 -14.11 46.38
CA ASN A 2 3.85 -14.73 45.07
C ASN A 2 3.64 -13.59 44.06
N SER A 3 4.71 -13.31 43.36
CA SER A 3 4.76 -12.31 42.28
C SER A 3 4.16 -12.90 41.00
N PHE A 4 3.11 -12.29 40.50
CA PHE A 4 2.61 -12.55 39.13
C PHE A 4 3.52 -11.84 38.10
N PRO A 5 3.88 -12.49 37.00
CA PRO A 5 4.65 -11.84 35.96
C PRO A 5 3.74 -10.93 35.13
N ARG A 6 4.19 -9.71 34.95
CA ARG A 6 3.60 -8.73 34.01
C ARG A 6 3.74 -9.27 32.58
N THR A 7 2.61 -9.62 31.96
CA THR A 7 2.52 -9.89 30.54
C THR A 7 2.70 -8.58 29.77
N THR A 8 3.88 -8.36 29.28
CA THR A 8 4.16 -7.34 28.25
C THR A 8 3.39 -7.71 26.99
N LEU A 9 2.38 -6.94 26.66
CA LEU A 9 1.69 -6.95 25.37
C LEU A 9 2.74 -6.62 24.28
N ARG A 10 3.22 -7.66 23.59
CA ARG A 10 4.05 -7.52 22.39
C ARG A 10 3.20 -6.86 21.30
N ARG A 11 3.59 -5.67 20.91
CA ARG A 11 3.03 -4.94 19.76
C ARG A 11 3.25 -5.78 18.51
N LEU A 12 2.17 -6.21 17.89
CA LEU A 12 2.19 -6.97 16.65
C LEU A 12 2.47 -5.99 15.49
N SER A 13 3.69 -5.97 15.01
CA SER A 13 4.06 -5.25 13.78
C SER A 13 3.58 -6.04 12.57
N ILE A 14 2.34 -5.82 12.15
CA ILE A 14 1.71 -6.49 10.97
C ILE A 14 2.08 -5.78 9.65
N ALA A 15 3.07 -4.93 9.65
CA ALA A 15 3.31 -4.02 8.52
C ALA A 15 4.14 -4.60 7.37
N THR A 16 4.71 -5.80 7.48
CA THR A 16 5.82 -6.14 6.57
C THR A 16 5.57 -7.28 5.59
N ALA A 17 4.49 -8.03 5.71
CA ALA A 17 4.29 -9.22 4.87
C ALA A 17 3.71 -8.94 3.46
N PHE A 18 3.29 -7.71 3.14
CA PHE A 18 2.66 -7.41 1.85
C PHE A 18 3.56 -6.68 0.83
N VAL A 19 4.81 -6.40 1.18
CA VAL A 19 5.66 -5.51 0.34
C VAL A 19 6.51 -6.26 -0.68
N LEU A 20 6.68 -7.58 -0.54
CA LEU A 20 7.56 -8.35 -1.41
C LEU A 20 6.83 -9.55 -2.04
N SER A 21 5.78 -9.31 -2.81
CA SER A 21 5.32 -10.31 -3.78
C SER A 21 5.69 -9.84 -5.17
N PRO A 22 6.73 -10.36 -5.79
CA PRO A 22 7.02 -10.10 -7.19
C PRO A 22 5.93 -10.74 -8.05
N LEU A 23 5.36 -9.96 -8.93
CA LEU A 23 4.37 -10.38 -9.91
C LEU A 23 5.08 -10.60 -11.24
N ALA A 24 5.09 -11.78 -11.71
CA ALA A 24 5.82 -12.11 -12.90
C ALA A 24 4.96 -12.85 -13.93
N HIS A 25 5.33 -12.78 -15.22
CA HIS A 25 4.47 -13.27 -16.27
C HIS A 25 5.17 -13.63 -17.57
N ALA A 26 4.82 -14.75 -18.16
CA ALA A 26 5.29 -15.19 -19.44
C ALA A 26 4.17 -15.63 -20.41
N ALA A 27 4.46 -15.59 -21.66
CA ALA A 27 3.58 -15.92 -22.75
C ALA A 27 3.82 -17.33 -23.27
N GLU A 28 2.76 -18.03 -23.65
CA GLU A 28 2.88 -19.17 -24.56
C GLU A 28 3.51 -18.73 -25.89
N GLY A 29 4.57 -19.39 -26.28
CA GLY A 29 5.10 -19.36 -27.65
C GLY A 29 6.33 -18.50 -27.89
N SER A 30 6.63 -17.47 -27.16
CA SER A 30 7.91 -16.75 -27.27
C SER A 30 8.12 -15.75 -26.15
N ILE A 31 9.25 -15.84 -25.48
CA ILE A 31 9.73 -14.79 -24.62
C ILE A 31 10.05 -13.59 -25.49
N THR A 32 9.41 -12.45 -25.20
CA THR A 32 9.60 -11.19 -25.89
C THR A 32 10.03 -10.11 -24.90
N SER A 33 10.62 -9.04 -25.42
CA SER A 33 10.99 -7.85 -24.64
C SER A 33 9.78 -7.28 -23.88
N GLY A 34 8.61 -7.29 -24.51
CA GLY A 34 7.35 -6.88 -23.89
C GLY A 34 6.91 -7.81 -22.76
N GLY A 35 6.99 -9.13 -22.97
CA GLY A 35 6.67 -10.11 -21.94
C GLY A 35 7.59 -9.98 -20.71
N LEU A 36 8.89 -9.84 -20.91
CA LEU A 36 9.85 -9.63 -19.82
C LEU A 36 9.67 -8.30 -19.11
N LEU A 37 9.28 -7.23 -19.81
CA LEU A 37 8.91 -5.97 -19.20
C LEU A 37 7.75 -6.14 -18.22
N ARG A 38 6.76 -6.94 -18.58
CA ARG A 38 5.61 -7.29 -17.71
C ARG A 38 5.97 -8.22 -16.57
N GLN A 39 6.99 -9.06 -16.75
CA GLN A 39 7.50 -9.97 -15.71
C GLN A 39 8.30 -9.28 -14.62
N THR A 40 8.51 -7.97 -14.72
CA THR A 40 9.26 -7.19 -13.75
C THR A 40 8.33 -6.17 -13.10
N PRO A 41 7.56 -6.57 -12.07
CA PRO A 41 6.57 -5.73 -11.42
C PRO A 41 7.19 -4.52 -10.72
N GLU A 42 8.47 -4.62 -10.39
CA GLU A 42 9.24 -3.51 -9.85
C GLU A 42 9.18 -2.27 -10.74
N LEU A 43 8.97 -2.45 -12.04
CA LEU A 43 8.75 -1.33 -12.97
C LEU A 43 7.36 -0.70 -12.85
N SER A 44 6.37 -1.47 -12.43
CA SER A 44 5.00 -0.98 -12.20
C SER A 44 4.78 -0.46 -10.79
N HIS A 45 5.59 -0.90 -9.81
CA HIS A 45 5.47 -0.48 -8.40
C HIS A 45 5.92 0.96 -8.10
N ALA A 46 6.63 1.61 -9.00
CA ALA A 46 6.97 3.03 -8.83
C ALA A 46 5.74 3.95 -8.71
N LEU A 47 4.56 3.46 -9.07
CA LEU A 47 3.28 4.15 -8.91
C LEU A 47 2.51 3.75 -7.65
N GLN A 48 2.99 2.79 -6.87
CA GLN A 48 2.33 2.45 -5.61
C GLN A 48 2.89 3.30 -4.47
N PRO A 49 2.04 4.06 -3.77
CA PRO A 49 2.47 4.77 -2.58
C PRO A 49 2.97 3.77 -1.54
N SER A 50 4.08 4.07 -0.91
CA SER A 50 4.63 3.33 0.23
C SER A 50 3.49 3.05 1.21
N GLY A 51 3.36 1.79 1.63
CA GLY A 51 2.26 1.36 2.51
C GLY A 51 2.15 2.22 3.77
N PRO A 52 0.99 2.23 4.43
CA PRO A 52 0.74 3.10 5.57
C PRO A 52 1.80 2.87 6.64
N ALA A 53 2.44 3.97 7.06
CA ALA A 53 3.31 3.97 8.21
C ALA A 53 2.57 3.35 9.41
N THR A 54 3.25 2.48 10.10
CA THR A 54 2.75 1.77 11.29
C THR A 54 2.12 2.77 12.27
N ALA A 55 0.85 2.64 12.55
CA ALA A 55 0.20 3.42 13.58
C ALA A 55 0.87 3.09 14.93
N GLN A 56 1.61 4.05 15.48
CA GLN A 56 2.03 4.00 16.87
C GLN A 56 0.79 4.17 17.75
N ASN A 57 0.59 3.22 18.65
CA ASN A 57 -0.42 3.35 19.69
C ASN A 57 0.06 4.38 20.70
N ASP A 58 -0.63 5.50 20.76
CA ASP A 58 -0.53 6.43 21.86
C ASP A 58 -1.13 5.77 23.10
N SER A 59 -0.27 5.53 24.08
CA SER A 59 -0.67 5.10 25.40
C SER A 59 -1.26 6.29 26.13
N ALA A 60 -2.56 6.30 26.33
CA ALA A 60 -3.20 7.21 27.26
C ALA A 60 -2.70 6.90 28.69
N SER A 61 -2.08 7.88 29.31
CA SER A 61 -1.73 7.83 30.73
C SER A 61 -3.00 7.94 31.57
N SER A 62 -3.29 6.89 32.31
CA SER A 62 -4.30 6.93 33.37
C SER A 62 -3.80 7.78 34.52
N SER A 63 -4.50 8.86 34.82
CA SER A 63 -4.30 9.62 36.06
C SER A 63 -4.96 8.89 37.22
N ASP A 64 -4.22 8.80 38.34
CA ASP A 64 -4.65 8.24 39.61
C ASP A 64 -5.93 8.88 40.13
N ALA A 65 -6.84 8.06 40.64
CA ALA A 65 -7.99 8.49 41.40
C ALA A 65 -7.56 8.85 42.84
N PRO A 66 -7.99 10.01 43.39
CA PRO A 66 -7.79 10.31 44.81
C PRO A 66 -8.72 9.45 45.66
N GLY A 67 -8.22 9.04 46.81
CA GLY A 67 -8.90 8.15 47.74
C GLY A 67 -10.14 8.75 48.41
N ASP A 68 -10.94 7.80 48.87
CA ASP A 68 -12.21 7.95 49.59
C ASP A 68 -11.98 8.63 50.96
N GLY A 69 -12.19 9.93 51.02
CA GLY A 69 -12.30 10.72 52.23
C GLY A 69 -13.72 11.29 52.33
N ASP A 70 -14.19 11.56 53.52
CA ASP A 70 -15.53 12.03 53.89
C ASP A 70 -15.97 13.25 53.04
N GLU A 71 -16.40 13.00 51.78
CA GLU A 71 -16.83 14.04 50.83
C GLU A 71 -18.28 14.41 51.03
N LEU A 72 -18.55 15.72 51.02
CA LEU A 72 -19.90 16.28 51.04
C LEU A 72 -20.73 15.70 49.89
N ARG A 73 -21.91 15.18 50.22
CA ARG A 73 -22.87 14.63 49.26
C ARG A 73 -23.98 15.63 48.99
N PHE A 74 -24.26 15.84 47.70
CA PHE A 74 -25.31 16.72 47.22
C PHE A 74 -26.42 15.90 46.58
N GLN A 75 -27.68 16.23 46.92
CA GLN A 75 -28.84 15.68 46.20
C GLN A 75 -28.93 16.39 44.84
N ILE A 76 -28.79 15.67 43.73
CA ILE A 76 -28.84 16.25 42.38
C ILE A 76 -30.22 16.00 41.78
N ASN A 77 -30.97 17.06 41.56
CA ASN A 77 -32.30 16.99 40.97
C ASN A 77 -32.28 17.21 39.46
N ASP A 78 -31.40 18.10 38.99
CA ASP A 78 -31.27 18.37 37.55
C ASP A 78 -29.88 18.92 37.19
N PHE A 79 -29.59 18.93 35.88
CA PHE A 79 -28.37 19.46 35.30
C PHE A 79 -28.71 20.56 34.28
N VAL A 80 -28.02 21.66 34.34
CA VAL A 80 -28.15 22.79 33.42
C VAL A 80 -26.84 22.94 32.65
N PHE A 81 -26.95 23.13 31.34
CA PHE A 81 -25.79 23.30 30.45
C PHE A 81 -25.79 24.71 29.88
N ASP A 82 -24.74 25.47 30.17
CA ASP A 82 -24.47 26.75 29.53
C ASP A 82 -23.56 26.52 28.32
N GLY A 83 -24.00 26.94 27.15
CA GLY A 83 -23.32 26.77 25.87
C GLY A 83 -24.19 26.12 24.79
N GLU A 84 -23.74 26.17 23.55
CA GLU A 84 -24.49 25.64 22.42
C GLU A 84 -24.31 24.12 22.29
N LEU A 85 -25.42 23.40 22.25
CA LEU A 85 -25.50 21.97 21.91
C LEU A 85 -26.30 21.80 20.62
N SER A 86 -25.77 21.06 19.67
CA SER A 86 -26.53 20.61 18.49
C SER A 86 -27.70 19.70 18.94
N PRO A 87 -28.73 19.51 18.11
CA PRO A 87 -29.87 18.63 18.45
C PRO A 87 -29.43 17.19 18.80
N ASP A 88 -28.45 16.65 18.08
CA ASP A 88 -27.94 15.31 18.31
C ASP A 88 -27.10 15.21 19.60
N GLU A 89 -26.28 16.22 19.88
CA GLU A 89 -25.51 16.30 21.13
C GLU A 89 -26.45 16.42 22.31
N ARG A 90 -27.49 17.25 22.21
CA ARG A 90 -28.50 17.41 23.25
C ARG A 90 -29.19 16.08 23.57
N THR A 91 -29.57 15.34 22.55
CA THR A 91 -30.18 14.01 22.73
C THR A 91 -29.23 13.03 23.43
N ARG A 92 -27.95 13.02 23.06
CA ARG A 92 -26.94 12.17 23.71
C ARG A 92 -26.66 12.56 25.15
N VAL A 93 -26.51 13.85 25.41
CA VAL A 93 -26.31 14.40 26.75
C VAL A 93 -27.50 14.06 27.63
N GLU A 94 -28.74 14.26 27.15
CA GLU A 94 -29.96 13.95 27.90
C GLU A 94 -30.06 12.45 28.23
N ALA A 95 -29.78 11.58 27.30
CA ALA A 95 -29.75 10.13 27.53
C ALA A 95 -28.69 9.73 28.58
N PHE A 96 -27.56 10.44 28.63
CA PHE A 96 -26.48 10.21 29.58
C PHE A 96 -26.84 10.69 31.00
N ILE A 97 -27.43 11.88 31.15
CA ILE A 97 -27.73 12.47 32.48
C ILE A 97 -29.03 11.95 33.08
N ALA A 98 -29.99 11.46 32.29
CA ALA A 98 -31.28 10.98 32.76
C ALA A 98 -31.18 9.99 33.95
N PRO A 99 -30.29 8.98 33.95
CA PRO A 99 -30.13 8.04 35.06
C PRO A 99 -29.42 8.64 36.30
N LEU A 100 -28.84 9.83 36.18
CA LEU A 100 -28.12 10.51 37.26
C LEU A 100 -28.99 11.45 38.07
N ARG A 101 -30.15 11.85 37.54
CA ARG A 101 -31.13 12.68 38.24
C ARG A 101 -31.68 11.95 39.45
N GLY A 102 -31.90 12.68 40.57
CA GLY A 102 -32.39 12.13 41.80
C GLY A 102 -31.36 11.40 42.67
N ARG A 103 -30.08 11.34 42.24
CA ARG A 103 -29.01 10.66 42.97
C ARG A 103 -28.29 11.62 43.93
N GLN A 104 -27.73 11.06 44.99
CA GLN A 104 -26.75 11.76 45.81
C GLN A 104 -25.36 11.58 45.21
N MET A 105 -24.67 12.67 44.97
CA MET A 105 -23.33 12.66 44.32
C MET A 105 -22.35 13.49 45.17
N THR A 106 -21.09 13.05 45.16
CA THR A 106 -19.96 13.80 45.72
C THR A 106 -19.38 14.74 44.65
N LEU A 107 -18.51 15.68 45.07
CA LEU A 107 -17.77 16.52 44.12
C LEU A 107 -16.90 15.69 43.17
N SER A 108 -16.29 14.64 43.70
CA SER A 108 -15.49 13.70 42.89
C SER A 108 -16.35 13.00 41.82
N ALA A 109 -17.56 12.55 42.17
CA ALA A 109 -18.51 11.98 41.22
C ALA A 109 -18.95 13.00 40.16
N LEU A 110 -19.17 14.26 40.49
CA LEU A 110 -19.48 15.32 39.51
C LEU A 110 -18.30 15.63 38.60
N GLN A 111 -17.06 15.54 39.10
CA GLN A 111 -15.86 15.65 38.25
C GLN A 111 -15.74 14.48 37.27
N THR A 112 -16.11 13.27 37.66
CA THR A 112 -16.19 12.10 36.78
C THR A 112 -17.23 12.32 35.69
N VAL A 113 -18.44 12.74 36.05
CA VAL A 113 -19.54 13.10 35.11
C VAL A 113 -19.06 14.17 34.11
N ARG A 114 -18.36 15.20 34.59
CA ARG A 114 -17.75 16.21 33.73
C ARG A 114 -16.79 15.59 32.69
N GLY A 115 -15.93 14.64 33.13
CA GLY A 115 -15.00 13.91 32.25
C GLY A 115 -15.75 13.12 31.17
N GLU A 116 -16.74 12.33 31.61
CA GLU A 116 -17.56 11.50 30.70
C GLU A 116 -18.40 12.35 29.73
N LEU A 117 -18.94 13.49 30.17
CA LEU A 117 -19.62 14.46 29.30
C LEU A 117 -18.67 15.07 28.27
N THR A 118 -17.44 15.38 28.69
CA THR A 118 -16.42 15.87 27.75
C THR A 118 -16.10 14.81 26.66
N GLU A 119 -15.94 13.55 27.06
CA GLU A 119 -15.72 12.43 26.14
C GLU A 119 -16.92 12.17 25.21
N LEU A 120 -18.14 12.25 25.76
CA LEU A 120 -19.41 12.12 25.02
C LEU A 120 -19.57 13.21 23.94
N LEU A 121 -19.14 14.43 24.23
CA LEU A 121 -19.21 15.57 23.32
C LEU A 121 -17.98 15.64 22.38
N TYR A 122 -16.87 15.01 22.75
CA TYR A 122 -15.68 14.83 21.92
C TYR A 122 -15.90 13.67 20.94
N HIS A 123 -16.83 13.86 19.99
CA HIS A 123 -17.13 12.84 19.00
C HIS A 123 -16.23 13.01 17.78
N ASP A 124 -15.38 12.02 17.51
CA ASP A 124 -14.55 11.87 16.31
C ASP A 124 -13.62 13.05 15.92
N GLY A 125 -13.19 13.85 16.91
CA GLY A 125 -12.28 14.98 16.64
C GLY A 125 -12.92 16.13 15.85
N GLU A 126 -14.26 16.19 15.82
CA GLU A 126 -14.96 17.25 15.09
C GLU A 126 -14.91 18.59 15.81
N SER A 127 -14.84 18.61 17.14
CA SER A 127 -14.78 19.86 17.90
C SER A 127 -13.87 19.73 19.12
N LEU A 128 -13.13 20.78 19.41
CA LEU A 128 -12.46 20.96 20.70
C LEU A 128 -13.54 21.37 21.70
N VAL A 129 -14.11 20.41 22.45
CA VAL A 129 -15.11 20.65 23.46
C VAL A 129 -14.54 20.34 24.83
N ARG A 130 -14.72 21.22 25.77
CA ARG A 130 -14.40 21.03 27.19
C ARG A 130 -15.61 21.34 28.01
N VAL A 131 -16.04 20.38 28.83
CA VAL A 131 -17.06 20.63 29.86
C VAL A 131 -16.34 21.08 31.13
N THR A 132 -16.74 22.18 31.69
CA THR A 132 -16.23 22.70 32.97
C THR A 132 -17.32 22.66 34.03
N LEU A 133 -16.91 22.45 35.27
CA LEU A 133 -17.78 22.59 36.44
C LEU A 133 -17.36 23.88 37.15
N PRO A 134 -18.04 25.01 36.90
CA PRO A 134 -17.68 26.28 37.50
C PRO A 134 -17.93 26.23 39.00
N GLN A 135 -17.25 27.12 39.74
CA GLN A 135 -17.53 27.31 41.15
C GLN A 135 -18.96 27.83 41.30
N GLN A 136 -19.81 27.11 42.05
CA GLN A 136 -21.24 27.41 42.16
C GLN A 136 -21.80 26.97 43.50
N THR A 137 -22.90 27.58 43.90
CA THR A 137 -23.74 27.11 44.99
C THR A 137 -24.82 26.21 44.41
N ILE A 138 -24.94 24.97 44.90
CA ILE A 138 -25.95 24.02 44.42
C ILE A 138 -27.26 24.34 45.15
N GLU A 139 -28.11 25.18 44.56
CA GLU A 139 -29.42 25.51 45.06
C GLU A 139 -30.49 24.62 44.44
N GLY A 140 -31.39 24.05 45.24
CA GLY A 140 -32.44 23.16 44.74
C GLY A 140 -31.94 21.87 44.09
N GLY A 141 -30.66 21.50 44.30
CA GLY A 141 -30.09 20.29 43.68
C GLY A 141 -29.78 20.44 42.20
N VAL A 142 -29.67 21.65 41.67
CA VAL A 142 -29.33 21.90 40.26
C VAL A 142 -27.82 22.11 40.10
N VAL A 143 -27.18 21.32 39.25
CA VAL A 143 -25.76 21.46 38.92
C VAL A 143 -25.61 22.05 37.53
N ARG A 144 -24.82 23.10 37.43
CA ARG A 144 -24.52 23.78 36.17
C ARG A 144 -23.18 23.34 35.64
N PHE A 145 -23.17 22.88 34.37
CA PHE A 145 -21.96 22.65 33.57
C PHE A 145 -21.86 23.72 32.49
N GLU A 146 -20.65 24.19 32.25
CA GLU A 146 -20.36 25.10 31.14
C GLU A 146 -19.67 24.33 30.00
N ILE A 147 -20.21 24.46 28.81
CA ILE A 147 -19.65 23.85 27.59
C ILE A 147 -18.84 24.90 26.85
N VAL A 148 -17.52 24.76 26.92
CA VAL A 148 -16.58 25.63 26.21
C VAL A 148 -16.20 24.97 24.89
N ARG A 149 -16.58 25.60 23.77
CA ARG A 149 -16.14 25.17 22.45
C ARG A 149 -14.81 25.85 22.12
N GLY A 150 -13.82 25.02 21.89
CA GLY A 150 -12.53 25.46 21.39
C GLY A 150 -12.52 25.61 19.87
N HIS A 151 -11.73 26.55 19.39
CA HIS A 151 -11.40 26.70 17.98
C HIS A 151 -9.88 26.76 17.83
N ILE A 152 -9.39 26.39 16.65
CA ILE A 152 -7.96 26.49 16.37
C ILE A 152 -7.66 27.93 15.97
N GLU A 153 -6.96 28.64 16.86
CA GLU A 153 -6.59 30.03 16.65
C GLU A 153 -5.49 30.15 15.59
N ARG A 154 -4.49 29.26 15.66
CA ARG A 154 -3.41 29.18 14.67
C ARG A 154 -2.69 27.83 14.72
N ILE A 155 -2.01 27.51 13.62
CA ILE A 155 -1.10 26.38 13.49
C ILE A 155 0.32 26.94 13.43
N GLU A 156 1.19 26.49 14.33
CA GLU A 156 2.62 26.80 14.34
C GLU A 156 3.41 25.59 13.86
N VAL A 157 4.49 25.81 13.11
CA VAL A 157 5.35 24.74 12.60
C VAL A 157 6.73 24.85 13.23
N SER A 158 7.12 23.77 13.93
CA SER A 158 8.50 23.57 14.39
C SER A 158 9.19 22.54 13.50
N ASN A 159 9.88 23.01 12.48
CA ASN A 159 10.49 22.14 11.48
C ASN A 159 11.97 21.91 11.79
N ALA A 160 12.33 20.66 12.11
CA ALA A 160 13.69 20.18 12.24
C ALA A 160 14.15 19.33 11.03
N SER A 161 13.27 19.13 10.03
CA SER A 161 13.61 18.38 8.81
C SER A 161 14.28 19.27 7.76
N ASP A 162 14.91 18.63 6.76
CA ASP A 162 15.50 19.31 5.61
C ASP A 162 14.46 19.70 4.53
N VAL A 163 13.19 19.43 4.75
CA VAL A 163 12.11 19.88 3.86
C VAL A 163 11.82 21.35 4.13
N ALA A 164 11.69 22.13 3.08
CA ALA A 164 11.42 23.57 3.18
C ALA A 164 10.12 23.85 3.97
N THR A 165 10.18 24.73 4.96
CA THR A 165 9.07 25.01 5.89
C THR A 165 7.80 25.48 5.18
N ASP A 166 7.93 26.28 4.11
CA ASP A 166 6.80 26.73 3.29
C ASP A 166 6.02 25.57 2.64
N ARG A 167 6.67 24.44 2.39
CA ARG A 167 6.02 23.23 1.88
C ARG A 167 5.20 22.55 2.96
N ILE A 168 5.74 22.43 4.15
CA ILE A 168 5.07 21.88 5.32
C ILE A 168 3.85 22.72 5.67
N GLU A 169 4.01 24.04 5.75
CA GLU A 169 2.93 24.99 6.03
C GLU A 169 1.82 24.90 4.97
N ARG A 170 2.17 24.81 3.69
CA ARG A 170 1.20 24.67 2.60
C ARG A 170 0.35 23.41 2.72
N ILE A 171 0.94 22.28 3.12
CA ILE A 171 0.21 21.04 3.36
C ILE A 171 -0.71 21.19 4.59
N LEU A 172 -0.21 21.79 5.66
CA LEU A 172 -0.98 22.01 6.88
C LEU A 172 -2.12 23.01 6.70
N GLN A 173 -1.92 24.06 5.92
CA GLN A 173 -2.96 25.04 5.61
C GLN A 173 -4.02 24.53 4.63
N GLY A 174 -3.64 23.61 3.74
CA GLY A 174 -4.42 22.81 2.79
C GLY A 174 -5.77 23.39 2.37
N GLY A 175 -5.78 24.36 1.47
CA GLY A 175 -6.99 24.98 0.89
C GLY A 175 -7.93 25.53 1.96
N SER A 176 -7.87 26.81 2.18
CA SER A 176 -8.81 27.74 2.87
C SER A 176 -10.03 27.10 3.59
N VAL A 177 -9.80 26.36 4.67
CA VAL A 177 -10.88 26.03 5.61
C VAL A 177 -10.83 27.13 6.67
N ALA A 178 -11.85 27.96 6.76
CA ALA A 178 -11.92 29.11 7.66
C ALA A 178 -11.87 28.72 9.14
N ASP A 179 -12.17 27.45 9.47
CA ASP A 179 -12.11 26.88 10.82
C ASP A 179 -11.70 25.40 10.72
N PRO A 180 -10.38 25.10 10.71
CA PRO A 180 -9.90 23.72 10.59
C PRO A 180 -10.24 22.93 11.85
N LYS A 181 -10.90 21.80 11.69
CA LYS A 181 -11.17 20.87 12.77
C LYS A 181 -9.90 20.05 13.09
N LEU A 182 -9.80 19.54 14.31
CA LEU A 182 -8.64 18.74 14.73
C LEU A 182 -8.41 17.50 13.84
N ARG A 183 -9.49 16.88 13.37
CA ARG A 183 -9.42 15.75 12.39
C ARG A 183 -8.79 16.15 11.05
N ASP A 184 -8.98 17.40 10.62
CA ASP A 184 -8.42 17.90 9.36
C ASP A 184 -6.90 18.07 9.52
N ILE A 185 -6.45 18.52 10.68
CA ILE A 185 -5.02 18.61 11.02
C ILE A 185 -4.41 17.22 11.10
N ASP A 186 -5.06 16.25 11.75
CA ASP A 186 -4.57 14.86 11.79
C ASP A 186 -4.45 14.27 10.39
N ALA A 187 -5.42 14.49 9.51
CA ALA A 187 -5.34 14.05 8.11
C ALA A 187 -4.15 14.68 7.38
N ARG A 188 -3.89 15.98 7.58
CA ARG A 188 -2.76 16.70 6.99
C ARG A 188 -1.42 16.26 7.56
N MET A 189 -1.33 15.99 8.86
CA MET A 189 -0.15 15.39 9.47
C MET A 189 0.17 14.01 8.90
N ARG A 190 -0.83 13.20 8.57
CA ARG A 190 -0.63 11.92 7.86
C ARG A 190 -0.06 12.11 6.45
N LEU A 191 -0.49 13.16 5.75
CA LEU A 191 0.08 13.51 4.45
C LEU A 191 1.55 13.95 4.59
N LEU A 192 1.87 14.73 5.64
CA LEU A 192 3.25 15.12 5.94
C LEU A 192 4.15 13.92 6.25
N ARG A 193 3.67 12.97 7.06
CA ARG A 193 4.43 11.72 7.36
C ARG A 193 4.73 10.88 6.13
N ALA A 194 3.97 11.04 5.06
CA ALA A 194 4.21 10.35 3.80
C ALA A 194 5.19 11.09 2.86
N LEU A 195 5.62 12.30 3.25
CA LEU A 195 6.52 13.11 2.43
C LEU A 195 7.97 12.63 2.57
N PRO A 196 8.70 12.39 1.48
CA PRO A 196 10.11 12.04 1.53
C PRO A 196 10.93 13.09 2.30
N GLY A 197 11.81 12.64 3.19
CA GLY A 197 12.61 13.49 4.04
C GLY A 197 11.94 13.94 5.34
N VAL A 198 10.67 13.57 5.55
CA VAL A 198 9.95 13.77 6.81
C VAL A 198 9.97 12.47 7.62
N GLY A 199 10.32 12.59 8.89
CA GLY A 199 10.29 11.50 9.87
C GLY A 199 9.02 11.53 10.71
N ALA A 200 9.18 11.64 12.03
CA ALA A 200 8.05 11.78 12.94
C ALA A 200 7.36 13.14 12.78
N VAL A 201 6.05 13.16 12.87
CA VAL A 201 5.23 14.39 12.90
C VAL A 201 4.31 14.29 14.09
N ASP A 202 4.47 15.20 15.05
CA ASP A 202 3.71 15.25 16.29
C ASP A 202 3.04 16.60 16.43
N ALA A 203 1.93 16.65 17.17
CA ALA A 203 1.25 17.89 17.45
C ALA A 203 1.05 18.07 18.96
N THR A 204 1.28 19.27 19.46
CA THR A 204 0.97 19.68 20.81
C THR A 204 -0.08 20.78 20.79
N LEU A 205 -0.99 20.72 21.74
CA LEU A 205 -2.05 21.71 21.92
C LEU A 205 -1.69 22.61 23.10
N SER A 206 -1.73 23.93 22.91
CA SER A 206 -1.53 24.91 23.95
C SER A 206 -2.65 25.96 23.94
N PRO A 207 -2.95 26.61 25.07
CA PRO A 207 -3.96 27.67 25.15
C PRO A 207 -3.61 28.81 24.20
N GLY A 208 -4.60 29.28 23.45
CA GLY A 208 -4.50 30.48 22.62
C GLY A 208 -4.62 31.78 23.42
N LYS A 209 -4.58 32.88 22.70
CA LYS A 209 -4.71 34.23 23.28
C LYS A 209 -6.16 34.54 23.72
N TYR A 210 -7.14 33.99 23.02
CA TYR A 210 -8.55 34.25 23.26
C TYR A 210 -9.21 33.07 23.99
N ALA A 211 -10.30 33.33 24.71
CA ALA A 211 -11.06 32.29 25.40
C ALA A 211 -11.56 31.24 24.39
N GLY A 212 -11.27 29.96 24.62
CA GLY A 212 -11.56 28.87 23.70
C GLY A 212 -10.56 28.73 22.56
N GLY A 213 -9.61 29.66 22.37
CA GLY A 213 -8.56 29.58 21.38
C GLY A 213 -7.55 28.48 21.72
N THR A 214 -7.12 27.71 20.72
CA THR A 214 -6.09 26.68 20.84
C THR A 214 -5.02 26.90 19.78
N ILE A 215 -3.76 26.89 20.19
CA ILE A 215 -2.61 26.89 19.28
C ILE A 215 -2.20 25.43 19.09
N VAL A 216 -2.10 25.01 17.83
CA VAL A 216 -1.58 23.70 17.45
C VAL A 216 -0.14 23.86 16.97
N THR A 217 0.82 23.37 17.73
CA THR A 217 2.22 23.36 17.32
C THR A 217 2.56 22.00 16.72
N VAL A 218 2.82 21.98 15.40
CA VAL A 218 3.21 20.76 14.66
C VAL A 218 4.73 20.70 14.59
N SER A 219 5.30 19.65 15.20
CA SER A 219 6.74 19.37 15.20
C SER A 219 7.06 18.34 14.14
N VAL A 220 8.00 18.64 13.26
CA VAL A 220 8.42 17.78 12.15
C VAL A 220 9.89 17.40 12.34
N ALA A 221 10.14 16.10 12.54
CA ALA A 221 11.49 15.55 12.66
C ALA A 221 12.07 15.18 11.28
N PRO A 222 13.41 15.15 11.14
CA PRO A 222 14.05 14.70 9.91
C PRO A 222 13.78 13.20 9.67
N GLY A 223 13.54 12.84 8.41
CA GLY A 223 13.44 11.47 7.93
C GLY A 223 14.77 10.96 7.38
N ALA A 224 14.81 9.66 7.02
CA ALA A 224 15.97 9.09 6.36
C ALA A 224 16.21 9.78 5.01
N GLY A 225 17.40 10.34 4.79
CA GLY A 225 17.77 10.96 3.53
C GLY A 225 18.12 9.93 2.44
N LEU A 226 18.70 8.80 2.83
CA LEU A 226 19.04 7.68 1.94
C LEU A 226 18.31 6.42 2.38
N TYR A 227 17.94 5.62 1.42
CA TYR A 227 17.41 4.27 1.65
C TYR A 227 17.87 3.34 0.54
N GLY A 228 17.89 2.05 0.84
CA GLY A 228 18.24 1.06 -0.14
C GLY A 228 17.79 -0.34 0.26
N ALA A 229 17.79 -1.23 -0.72
CA ALA A 229 17.56 -2.65 -0.52
C ALA A 229 18.36 -3.47 -1.53
N ILE A 230 18.88 -4.60 -1.08
CA ILE A 230 19.43 -5.64 -1.93
C ILE A 230 18.52 -6.86 -1.83
N THR A 231 18.23 -7.49 -2.96
CA THR A 231 17.40 -8.68 -3.05
C THR A 231 18.07 -9.75 -3.90
N ALA A 232 17.82 -10.99 -3.59
CA ALA A 232 18.16 -12.14 -4.43
C ALA A 232 16.96 -13.08 -4.47
N ASP A 233 16.58 -13.51 -5.65
CA ASP A 233 15.45 -14.41 -5.87
C ASP A 233 15.67 -15.34 -7.07
N ASN A 234 14.79 -16.34 -7.19
CA ASN A 234 14.69 -17.19 -8.36
C ASN A 234 13.38 -16.97 -9.14
N ALA A 235 12.83 -15.77 -9.06
CA ALA A 235 11.57 -15.41 -9.70
C ALA A 235 11.75 -14.90 -11.15
N GLY A 236 12.84 -15.19 -11.83
CA GLY A 236 13.04 -15.00 -13.26
C GLY A 236 12.45 -16.14 -14.08
N SER A 237 12.45 -16.02 -15.41
CA SER A 237 12.07 -17.11 -16.29
C SER A 237 13.24 -18.08 -16.53
N ILE A 238 12.95 -19.35 -16.69
CA ILE A 238 13.97 -20.39 -16.97
C ILE A 238 14.79 -20.03 -18.20
N GLU A 239 14.13 -19.50 -19.23
CA GLU A 239 14.74 -19.22 -20.52
C GLU A 239 15.55 -17.91 -20.54
N ALA A 240 15.13 -16.89 -19.78
CA ALA A 240 15.79 -15.58 -19.75
C ALA A 240 16.62 -15.34 -18.48
N GLY A 241 16.75 -16.36 -17.62
CA GLY A 241 17.50 -16.32 -16.39
C GLY A 241 16.63 -16.32 -15.15
N GLU A 242 16.57 -17.47 -14.48
CA GLU A 242 15.73 -17.74 -13.31
C GLU A 242 16.18 -16.94 -12.08
N ARG A 243 17.49 -16.96 -11.79
CA ARG A 243 18.06 -16.32 -10.60
C ARG A 243 18.34 -14.86 -10.87
N ARG A 244 17.90 -14.00 -9.94
CA ARG A 244 18.07 -12.54 -10.09
C ARG A 244 18.70 -11.95 -8.84
N ILE A 245 19.46 -10.89 -9.03
CA ILE A 245 19.97 -10.02 -7.96
C ILE A 245 19.46 -8.62 -8.26
N GLY A 246 18.79 -8.01 -7.27
CA GLY A 246 18.25 -6.67 -7.34
C GLY A 246 18.94 -5.72 -6.36
N LEU A 247 19.15 -4.50 -6.80
CA LEU A 247 19.56 -3.37 -5.98
C LEU A 247 18.62 -2.21 -6.24
N VAL A 248 18.02 -1.70 -5.17
CA VAL A 248 17.21 -0.48 -5.20
C VAL A 248 17.84 0.53 -4.25
N GLY A 249 17.95 1.77 -4.65
CA GLY A 249 18.44 2.84 -3.81
C GLY A 249 17.77 4.15 -4.15
N GLY A 250 17.59 5.01 -3.15
CA GLY A 250 16.96 6.30 -3.36
C GLY A 250 17.43 7.37 -2.38
N ILE A 251 17.19 8.60 -2.80
CA ILE A 251 17.46 9.81 -2.03
C ILE A 251 16.12 10.48 -1.78
N ASN A 252 15.77 10.62 -0.52
CA ASN A 252 14.61 11.38 -0.09
C ASN A 252 15.01 12.86 0.04
N ASN A 253 14.20 13.72 -0.52
CA ASN A 253 14.33 15.17 -0.41
C ASN A 253 15.67 15.75 -0.93
N PRO A 254 16.18 15.33 -2.10
CA PRO A 254 17.45 15.81 -2.62
C PRO A 254 17.48 17.34 -2.85
N PHE A 255 16.33 17.98 -3.10
CA PHE A 255 16.22 19.41 -3.38
C PHE A 255 15.43 20.19 -2.32
N GLY A 256 15.21 19.64 -1.14
CA GLY A 256 14.48 20.31 -0.05
C GLY A 256 12.97 20.48 -0.26
N ARG A 257 12.38 19.79 -1.24
CA ARG A 257 10.98 19.98 -1.66
C ARG A 257 10.04 18.85 -1.21
N GLY A 258 10.57 17.85 -0.50
CA GLY A 258 9.86 16.60 -0.26
C GLY A 258 9.80 15.72 -1.51
N ASP A 259 10.77 15.84 -2.36
CA ASP A 259 10.96 15.12 -3.61
C ASP A 259 11.72 13.80 -3.37
N ARG A 260 11.76 12.94 -4.38
CA ARG A 260 12.45 11.66 -4.31
C ARG A 260 13.12 11.32 -5.62
N PHE A 261 14.37 10.89 -5.52
CA PHE A 261 15.09 10.22 -6.60
C PHE A 261 15.26 8.75 -6.24
N GLU A 262 15.02 7.85 -7.19
CA GLU A 262 15.15 6.41 -7.00
C GLU A 262 15.81 5.76 -8.23
N ALA A 263 16.73 4.85 -7.99
CA ALA A 263 17.35 4.01 -9.01
C ALA A 263 17.24 2.53 -8.62
N MET A 264 17.02 1.69 -9.61
CA MET A 264 16.86 0.27 -9.46
C MET A 264 17.60 -0.48 -10.56
N VAL A 265 18.25 -1.58 -10.20
CA VAL A 265 18.91 -2.49 -11.12
C VAL A 265 18.59 -3.93 -10.72
N TYR A 266 18.20 -4.75 -11.70
CA TYR A 266 18.09 -6.20 -11.55
C TYR A 266 18.92 -6.87 -12.63
N VAL A 267 19.69 -7.87 -12.25
CA VAL A 267 20.51 -8.66 -13.18
C VAL A 267 20.44 -10.15 -12.84
N THR A 268 20.51 -10.99 -13.85
CA THR A 268 20.82 -12.40 -13.63
C THR A 268 22.34 -12.56 -13.47
N PRO A 269 22.86 -13.43 -12.57
CA PRO A 269 24.30 -13.59 -12.35
C PRO A 269 25.08 -13.89 -13.64
N ASN A 270 24.51 -14.66 -14.56
CA ASN A 270 25.11 -14.98 -15.86
C ASN A 270 25.33 -13.73 -16.74
N ALA A 271 24.55 -12.66 -16.53
CA ALA A 271 24.70 -11.41 -17.27
C ALA A 271 25.93 -10.60 -16.89
N LEU A 272 26.58 -10.94 -15.77
CA LEU A 272 27.82 -10.34 -15.30
C LEU A 272 29.06 -11.07 -15.81
N GLN A 273 28.90 -12.22 -16.46
CA GLN A 273 30.00 -13.01 -17.02
C GLN A 273 30.27 -12.59 -18.47
N THR A 274 31.55 -12.53 -18.87
CA THR A 274 31.97 -12.14 -20.22
C THR A 274 31.78 -13.25 -21.24
N HIS A 275 31.74 -14.52 -20.80
CA HIS A 275 31.48 -15.67 -21.64
C HIS A 275 30.08 -16.21 -21.34
N ALA A 276 29.21 -16.28 -22.33
CA ALA A 276 27.87 -16.81 -22.24
C ALA A 276 27.93 -18.29 -21.84
N SER A 277 27.78 -18.56 -20.55
CA SER A 277 27.45 -19.89 -20.07
C SER A 277 26.00 -20.22 -20.45
N GLU A 278 25.65 -21.49 -20.43
CA GLU A 278 24.43 -22.10 -20.97
C GLU A 278 23.08 -21.51 -20.50
N GLY A 279 23.07 -20.51 -19.60
CA GLY A 279 21.86 -19.91 -19.04
C GLY A 279 21.41 -18.61 -19.71
N GLY A 280 20.13 -18.31 -19.65
CA GLY A 280 19.56 -17.04 -20.08
C GLY A 280 20.05 -15.85 -19.25
N GLN A 281 19.93 -14.66 -19.82
CA GLN A 281 20.40 -13.42 -19.20
C GLN A 281 19.31 -12.35 -19.26
N THR A 282 19.09 -11.68 -18.16
CA THR A 282 18.24 -10.47 -18.09
C THR A 282 18.98 -9.37 -17.34
N ARG A 283 18.88 -8.15 -17.85
CA ARG A 283 19.34 -6.92 -17.21
C ARG A 283 18.18 -5.93 -17.24
N LEU A 284 17.94 -5.32 -16.12
CA LEU A 284 16.92 -4.30 -15.97
C LEU A 284 17.49 -3.13 -15.18
N ALA A 285 17.24 -1.93 -15.65
CA ALA A 285 17.55 -0.69 -14.93
C ALA A 285 16.35 0.26 -15.02
N ARG A 286 16.11 1.00 -13.94
CA ARG A 286 15.13 2.08 -13.89
C ARG A 286 15.68 3.23 -13.06
N VAL A 287 15.39 4.45 -13.52
CA VAL A 287 15.63 5.68 -12.76
C VAL A 287 14.35 6.49 -12.77
N SER A 288 13.99 7.04 -11.62
CA SER A 288 12.81 7.87 -11.48
C SER A 288 13.07 9.07 -10.57
N TYR A 289 12.35 10.14 -10.81
CA TYR A 289 12.29 11.31 -9.96
C TYR A 289 10.85 11.78 -9.85
N ASP A 290 10.42 12.11 -8.64
CA ASP A 290 9.10 12.68 -8.39
C ASP A 290 9.17 13.80 -7.33
N THR A 291 8.30 14.78 -7.47
CA THR A 291 8.24 15.95 -6.61
C THR A 291 6.79 16.38 -6.33
N PRO A 292 6.47 16.87 -5.13
CA PRO A 292 5.17 17.44 -4.85
C PRO A 292 4.97 18.76 -5.59
N VAL A 293 3.75 18.98 -6.09
CA VAL A 293 3.35 20.20 -6.81
C VAL A 293 2.07 20.81 -6.21
N GLY A 294 1.76 22.05 -6.57
CA GLY A 294 0.53 22.74 -6.19
C GLY A 294 0.32 22.80 -4.68
N ASP A 295 -0.68 22.07 -4.21
CA ASP A 295 -1.06 21.96 -2.78
C ASP A 295 -0.06 21.20 -1.89
N GLY A 296 1.01 20.69 -2.48
CA GLY A 296 2.06 19.95 -1.78
C GLY A 296 1.75 18.45 -1.57
N VAL A 297 0.56 17.98 -1.90
CA VAL A 297 0.18 16.57 -1.76
C VAL A 297 0.11 15.82 -3.09
N THR A 298 -0.17 16.52 -4.19
CA THR A 298 -0.08 15.96 -5.54
C THR A 298 1.39 15.82 -5.93
N ARG A 299 1.79 14.64 -6.34
CA ARG A 299 3.16 14.36 -6.81
C ARG A 299 3.16 14.15 -8.30
N VAL A 300 4.11 14.72 -9.00
CA VAL A 300 4.39 14.45 -10.41
C VAL A 300 5.78 13.90 -10.57
N GLY A 301 5.98 12.99 -11.50
CA GLY A 301 7.27 12.38 -11.71
C GLY A 301 7.47 11.89 -13.13
N ALA A 302 8.74 11.59 -13.40
CA ALA A 302 9.18 10.96 -14.62
C ALA A 302 10.07 9.77 -14.32
N ALA A 303 10.07 8.78 -15.20
CA ALA A 303 10.94 7.62 -15.09
C ALA A 303 11.41 7.15 -16.47
N VAL A 304 12.59 6.56 -16.50
CA VAL A 304 13.09 5.82 -17.66
C VAL A 304 13.49 4.43 -17.19
N SER A 305 13.17 3.43 -18.00
CA SER A 305 13.50 2.03 -17.72
C SER A 305 14.05 1.36 -18.96
N HIS A 306 15.01 0.47 -18.77
CA HIS A 306 15.59 -0.36 -19.81
C HIS A 306 15.62 -1.81 -19.36
N VAL A 307 15.10 -2.70 -20.18
CA VAL A 307 15.20 -4.16 -20.01
C VAL A 307 15.91 -4.73 -21.23
N ALA A 308 16.90 -5.57 -21.02
CA ALA A 308 17.53 -6.33 -22.09
C ALA A 308 17.60 -7.80 -21.68
N TYR A 309 17.38 -8.69 -22.62
CA TYR A 309 17.45 -10.12 -22.38
C TYR A 309 18.15 -10.87 -23.52
N ARG A 310 18.63 -12.06 -23.20
CA ARG A 310 19.09 -13.07 -24.12
C ARG A 310 18.62 -14.44 -23.63
N LEU A 311 18.05 -15.22 -24.55
CA LEU A 311 17.61 -16.57 -24.23
C LEU A 311 18.80 -17.50 -24.04
N GLY A 312 18.66 -18.47 -23.14
CA GLY A 312 19.65 -19.48 -22.82
C GLY A 312 19.07 -20.89 -22.74
N GLY A 313 19.86 -21.87 -22.28
CA GLY A 313 19.46 -23.26 -22.19
C GLY A 313 19.09 -23.84 -23.57
N ALA A 314 17.95 -24.50 -23.65
CA ALA A 314 17.43 -25.06 -24.92
C ALA A 314 17.08 -23.99 -25.96
N PHE A 315 16.99 -22.72 -25.56
CA PHE A 315 16.63 -21.57 -26.41
C PHE A 315 17.85 -20.68 -26.72
N ALA A 316 19.07 -21.13 -26.40
CA ALA A 316 20.30 -20.38 -26.65
C ALA A 316 20.44 -20.05 -28.13
N GLY A 317 20.72 -18.79 -28.47
CA GLY A 317 20.81 -18.30 -29.85
C GLY A 317 19.48 -18.09 -30.58
N LEU A 318 18.34 -18.50 -29.98
CA LEU A 318 17.03 -18.35 -30.61
C LEU A 318 16.43 -16.96 -30.46
N GLY A 319 16.87 -16.18 -29.46
CA GLY A 319 16.33 -14.83 -29.28
C GLY A 319 17.07 -13.98 -28.27
N LYS A 320 17.04 -12.68 -28.54
CA LYS A 320 17.44 -11.60 -27.66
C LYS A 320 16.53 -10.40 -27.88
N GLY A 321 16.45 -9.48 -26.95
CA GLY A 321 15.65 -8.28 -27.18
C GLY A 321 15.87 -7.23 -26.10
N SER A 322 15.22 -6.08 -26.29
CA SER A 322 15.21 -4.99 -25.35
C SER A 322 13.87 -4.26 -25.32
N ALA A 323 13.56 -3.67 -24.20
CA ALA A 323 12.43 -2.76 -24.02
C ALA A 323 12.92 -1.49 -23.34
N ASP A 324 12.65 -0.35 -23.97
CA ASP A 324 12.88 0.98 -23.41
C ASP A 324 11.52 1.60 -23.07
N VAL A 325 11.39 2.14 -21.86
CA VAL A 325 10.14 2.78 -21.41
C VAL A 325 10.44 4.14 -20.82
N ALA A 326 9.78 5.15 -21.36
CA ALA A 326 9.73 6.49 -20.76
C ALA A 326 8.32 6.73 -20.19
N SER A 327 8.25 7.14 -18.93
CA SER A 327 7.00 7.33 -18.20
C SER A 327 6.91 8.75 -17.64
N LEU A 328 5.74 9.37 -17.76
CA LEU A 328 5.33 10.53 -16.98
C LEU A 328 4.15 10.12 -16.11
N TYR A 329 4.15 10.52 -14.85
CA TYR A 329 3.08 10.13 -13.94
C TYR A 329 2.74 11.21 -12.93
N ALA A 330 1.50 11.15 -12.44
CA ALA A 330 1.02 11.95 -11.34
C ALA A 330 0.29 11.05 -10.34
N THR A 331 0.45 11.32 -9.05
CA THR A 331 -0.24 10.61 -7.97
C THR A 331 -0.81 11.62 -6.98
N ARG A 332 -2.06 11.43 -6.59
CA ARG A 332 -2.74 12.26 -5.61
C ARG A 332 -3.41 11.41 -4.54
N PRO A 333 -3.07 11.59 -3.25
CA PRO A 333 -3.90 11.09 -2.17
C PRO A 333 -5.22 11.86 -2.14
N VAL A 334 -6.33 11.16 -2.41
CA VAL A 334 -7.68 11.75 -2.44
C VAL A 334 -8.29 11.73 -1.05
N TRP A 335 -8.00 10.67 -0.32
CA TRP A 335 -8.55 10.47 1.01
C TRP A 335 -7.55 9.76 1.92
N ARG A 336 -7.33 10.32 3.12
CA ARG A 336 -6.48 9.76 4.16
C ARG A 336 -7.14 9.96 5.52
N THR A 337 -7.55 8.87 6.14
CA THR A 337 -8.01 8.86 7.53
C THR A 337 -7.12 7.95 8.37
N ARG A 338 -7.46 7.78 9.65
CA ARG A 338 -6.77 6.84 10.54
C ARG A 338 -6.88 5.39 10.03
N ASP A 339 -8.04 5.03 9.48
CA ASP A 339 -8.39 3.64 9.18
C ASP A 339 -8.48 3.35 7.68
N ALA A 340 -8.42 4.36 6.81
CA ALA A 340 -8.54 4.17 5.37
C ALA A 340 -7.76 5.20 4.54
N SER A 341 -7.36 4.78 3.34
CA SER A 341 -6.71 5.64 2.34
C SER A 341 -7.24 5.34 0.94
N LEU A 342 -7.23 6.36 0.09
CA LEU A 342 -7.49 6.26 -1.34
C LEU A 342 -6.51 7.17 -2.08
N ASP A 343 -5.76 6.59 -3.00
CA ASP A 343 -4.86 7.30 -3.89
C ASP A 343 -5.32 7.13 -5.34
N VAL A 344 -5.21 8.18 -6.12
CA VAL A 344 -5.45 8.15 -7.56
C VAL A 344 -4.16 8.50 -8.27
N SER A 345 -3.80 7.71 -9.28
CA SER A 345 -2.64 7.94 -10.12
C SER A 345 -3.04 7.96 -11.59
N ALA A 346 -2.29 8.72 -12.38
CA ALA A 346 -2.37 8.73 -13.83
C ALA A 346 -0.96 8.61 -14.40
N SER A 347 -0.79 7.90 -15.50
CA SER A 347 0.48 7.80 -16.21
C SER A 347 0.31 7.83 -17.72
N ILE A 348 1.36 8.23 -18.41
CA ILE A 348 1.55 8.08 -19.84
C ILE A 348 2.92 7.41 -20.03
N ASP A 349 2.91 6.27 -20.71
CA ASP A 349 4.08 5.46 -20.97
C ASP A 349 4.32 5.35 -22.47
N ARG A 350 5.54 5.68 -22.91
CA ARG A 350 6.05 5.37 -24.26
C ARG A 350 6.97 4.17 -24.16
N LYS A 351 6.64 3.09 -24.86
CA LYS A 351 7.38 1.84 -24.87
C LYS A 351 7.96 1.60 -26.26
N GLN A 352 9.23 1.23 -26.33
CA GLN A 352 9.90 0.76 -27.55
C GLN A 352 10.38 -0.67 -27.30
N LEU A 353 9.84 -1.61 -28.04
CA LEU A 353 10.10 -3.03 -27.89
C LEU A 353 10.85 -3.54 -29.14
N ARG A 354 11.94 -4.24 -28.91
CA ARG A 354 12.78 -4.84 -29.98
C ARG A 354 13.06 -6.27 -29.63
N ASP A 355 12.74 -7.17 -30.55
CA ASP A 355 13.03 -8.58 -30.45
C ASP A 355 13.75 -9.06 -31.72
N ASP A 356 14.88 -9.72 -31.53
CA ASP A 356 15.70 -10.30 -32.55
C ASP A 356 15.69 -11.82 -32.36
N ARG A 357 15.29 -12.55 -33.39
CA ARG A 357 15.18 -14.01 -33.35
C ARG A 357 16.05 -14.61 -34.45
N PHE A 358 16.60 -15.80 -34.16
CA PHE A 358 17.44 -16.58 -35.07
C PHE A 358 18.62 -15.74 -35.59
N ASP A 359 19.37 -15.09 -34.66
CA ASP A 359 20.58 -14.29 -34.96
C ASP A 359 20.37 -13.22 -36.06
N GLY A 360 19.24 -12.49 -35.96
CA GLY A 360 18.94 -11.37 -36.86
C GLY A 360 18.15 -11.74 -38.12
N LEU A 361 17.76 -13.00 -38.29
CA LEU A 361 16.89 -13.40 -39.40
C LEU A 361 15.47 -12.82 -39.27
N LEU A 362 14.99 -12.64 -38.08
CA LEU A 362 13.68 -12.06 -37.78
C LEU A 362 13.82 -10.96 -36.74
N GLU A 363 13.63 -9.71 -37.14
CA GLU A 363 13.65 -8.54 -36.29
C GLU A 363 12.24 -7.97 -36.15
N SER A 364 11.76 -7.84 -34.88
CA SER A 364 10.47 -7.27 -34.53
C SER A 364 10.68 -5.95 -33.83
N ARG A 365 9.96 -4.91 -34.22
CA ARG A 365 9.96 -3.59 -33.59
C ARG A 365 8.54 -3.13 -33.37
N ARG A 366 8.24 -2.77 -32.13
CA ARG A 366 6.92 -2.32 -31.71
C ARG A 366 7.05 -1.09 -30.84
N ASP A 367 6.32 -0.05 -31.19
CA ASP A 367 6.21 1.17 -30.41
C ASP A 367 4.80 1.22 -29.80
N SER A 368 4.70 1.52 -28.52
CA SER A 368 3.41 1.59 -27.83
C SER A 368 3.33 2.82 -26.95
N ASP A 369 2.21 3.52 -27.05
CA ASP A 369 1.82 4.62 -26.16
C ASP A 369 0.63 4.17 -25.33
N VAL A 370 0.76 4.24 -23.99
CA VAL A 370 -0.28 3.79 -23.06
C VAL A 370 -0.59 4.90 -22.06
N ALA A 371 -1.83 5.32 -21.99
CA ALA A 371 -2.34 6.19 -20.95
C ALA A 371 -3.14 5.36 -19.94
N SER A 372 -2.86 5.55 -18.65
CA SER A 372 -3.49 4.78 -17.58
C SER A 372 -3.98 5.70 -16.47
N VAL A 373 -5.12 5.32 -15.87
CA VAL A 373 -5.61 5.91 -14.62
C VAL A 373 -5.89 4.76 -13.65
N ARG A 374 -5.46 4.93 -12.40
CA ARG A 374 -5.61 3.91 -11.37
C ARG A 374 -6.07 4.54 -10.07
N ALA A 375 -7.01 3.89 -9.40
CA ALA A 375 -7.43 4.20 -8.04
C ALA A 375 -7.12 3.02 -7.14
N ASP A 376 -6.36 3.26 -6.06
CA ASP A 376 -5.95 2.24 -5.09
C ASP A 376 -6.36 2.68 -3.68
N GLY A 377 -7.08 1.83 -2.99
CA GLY A 377 -7.52 2.06 -1.63
C GLY A 377 -7.07 0.96 -0.67
N SER A 378 -6.92 1.32 0.58
CA SER A 378 -6.65 0.37 1.65
C SER A 378 -7.30 0.83 2.95
N GLY A 379 -7.54 -0.10 3.85
CA GLY A 379 -8.07 0.26 5.16
C GLY A 379 -8.12 -0.89 6.15
N VAL A 380 -8.63 -0.52 7.32
CA VAL A 380 -8.86 -1.42 8.44
C VAL A 380 -10.30 -1.26 8.90
N ALA A 381 -11.02 -2.36 9.08
CA ALA A 381 -12.41 -2.36 9.53
C ALA A 381 -12.65 -3.41 10.62
N GLY A 382 -13.62 -3.16 11.50
CA GLY A 382 -13.97 -4.05 12.61
C GLY A 382 -13.08 -3.86 13.84
N LYS A 383 -13.43 -4.53 14.94
CA LYS A 383 -12.73 -4.46 16.23
C LYS A 383 -12.34 -5.86 16.72
N GLY A 384 -11.33 -5.92 17.61
CA GLY A 384 -10.87 -7.17 18.23
C GLY A 384 -10.44 -8.22 17.20
N ARG A 385 -10.82 -9.48 17.42
CA ARG A 385 -10.49 -10.63 16.55
C ARG A 385 -11.11 -10.56 15.14
N TRP A 386 -12.08 -9.69 14.92
CA TRP A 386 -12.71 -9.48 13.62
C TRP A 386 -12.17 -8.27 12.89
N ARG A 387 -11.04 -7.71 13.35
CA ARG A 387 -10.33 -6.65 12.65
C ARG A 387 -9.84 -7.19 11.31
N ARG A 388 -10.21 -6.48 10.23
CA ARG A 388 -9.93 -6.84 8.84
C ARG A 388 -9.07 -5.76 8.22
N TRP A 389 -8.02 -6.18 7.53
CA TRP A 389 -7.24 -5.33 6.64
C TRP A 389 -7.68 -5.61 5.23
N TYR A 390 -7.97 -4.59 4.47
CA TYR A 390 -8.39 -4.73 3.09
C TYR A 390 -7.63 -3.78 2.18
N ARG A 391 -7.46 -4.20 0.93
CA ARG A 391 -6.97 -3.37 -0.17
C ARG A 391 -7.84 -3.63 -1.38
N TYR A 392 -8.01 -2.61 -2.20
CA TYR A 392 -8.69 -2.70 -3.47
C TYR A 392 -8.07 -1.71 -4.44
N GLY A 393 -8.16 -1.99 -5.74
CA GLY A 393 -7.69 -1.10 -6.79
C GLY A 393 -8.36 -1.43 -8.10
N LEU A 394 -8.44 -0.42 -8.95
CA LEU A 394 -8.88 -0.53 -10.32
C LEU A 394 -8.00 0.35 -11.20
N GLY A 395 -7.30 -0.28 -12.12
CA GLY A 395 -6.59 0.39 -13.21
C GLY A 395 -7.38 0.30 -14.50
N VAL A 396 -7.42 1.39 -15.27
CA VAL A 396 -7.94 1.41 -16.63
C VAL A 396 -6.87 2.03 -17.52
N SER A 397 -6.56 1.34 -18.62
CA SER A 397 -5.55 1.78 -19.57
C SER A 397 -6.13 1.84 -20.99
N TYR A 398 -5.77 2.88 -21.72
CA TYR A 398 -5.95 3.00 -23.15
C TYR A 398 -4.58 3.01 -23.80
N GLY A 399 -4.35 2.11 -24.77
CA GLY A 399 -3.08 2.01 -25.47
C GLY A 399 -3.25 2.03 -26.97
N ALA A 400 -2.22 2.51 -27.62
CA ALA A 400 -2.03 2.41 -29.07
C ALA A 400 -0.66 1.78 -29.34
N MET A 401 -0.60 0.85 -30.30
CA MET A 401 0.61 0.15 -30.66
C MET A 401 0.80 0.18 -32.17
N ASP A 402 2.00 0.55 -32.58
CA ASP A 402 2.49 0.45 -33.96
C ASP A 402 3.38 -0.76 -34.09
N GLN A 403 3.15 -1.57 -35.12
CA GLN A 403 3.87 -2.82 -35.36
C GLN A 403 4.53 -2.81 -36.73
N THR A 404 5.65 -3.49 -36.86
CA THR A 404 6.31 -3.75 -38.16
C THR A 404 5.51 -4.73 -39.02
N ASP A 405 5.83 -4.80 -40.32
CA ASP A 405 5.19 -5.76 -41.22
C ASP A 405 5.48 -7.22 -40.81
N LEU A 406 6.64 -7.46 -40.25
CA LEU A 406 7.04 -8.77 -39.74
C LEU A 406 6.18 -9.23 -38.59
N ASP A 407 5.91 -8.33 -37.63
CA ASP A 407 5.03 -8.62 -36.49
C ASP A 407 3.60 -8.91 -36.94
N ARG A 408 3.16 -8.26 -38.03
CA ARG A 408 1.85 -8.51 -38.63
C ARG A 408 1.71 -9.87 -39.27
N THR A 409 2.77 -10.46 -39.73
CA THR A 409 2.78 -11.81 -40.38
C THR A 409 3.00 -12.94 -39.41
N SER A 410 3.74 -12.70 -38.33
CA SER A 410 4.11 -13.68 -37.31
C SER A 410 3.43 -13.47 -35.96
N GLY A 411 2.81 -12.34 -35.77
CA GLY A 411 2.27 -11.90 -34.50
C GLY A 411 0.76 -12.06 -34.36
N GLU A 412 0.29 -11.76 -33.18
CA GLU A 412 -1.05 -12.06 -32.67
C GLU A 412 -2.15 -11.11 -33.17
N ASP A 413 -1.82 -10.00 -33.81
CA ASP A 413 -2.78 -9.06 -34.44
C ASP A 413 -2.25 -8.53 -35.78
N ALA A 414 -1.78 -9.44 -36.62
CA ALA A 414 -1.12 -9.17 -37.91
C ALA A 414 -1.95 -8.41 -38.94
N THR A 415 -3.21 -8.12 -38.66
CA THR A 415 -4.11 -7.42 -39.58
C THR A 415 -4.12 -5.91 -39.45
N ARG A 416 -3.46 -5.34 -38.41
CA ARG A 416 -3.56 -3.90 -38.11
C ARG A 416 -2.19 -3.26 -37.93
N LYS A 417 -1.93 -2.24 -38.74
CA LYS A 417 -0.73 -1.41 -38.61
C LYS A 417 -0.74 -0.59 -37.33
N HIS A 418 -1.92 -0.16 -36.91
CA HIS A 418 -2.16 0.56 -35.65
C HIS A 418 -3.23 -0.19 -34.85
N ALA A 419 -2.87 -0.74 -33.71
CA ALA A 419 -3.80 -1.42 -32.82
C ALA A 419 -4.03 -0.61 -31.55
N THR A 420 -5.29 -0.23 -31.30
CA THR A 420 -5.67 0.40 -30.04
C THR A 420 -6.37 -0.59 -29.14
N PHE A 421 -6.18 -0.49 -27.85
CA PHE A 421 -6.84 -1.35 -26.86
C PHE A 421 -7.28 -0.55 -25.63
N VAL A 422 -8.27 -1.11 -24.94
CA VAL A 422 -8.65 -0.71 -23.58
C VAL A 422 -8.50 -1.95 -22.70
N LYS A 423 -7.93 -1.79 -21.51
CA LYS A 423 -7.91 -2.83 -20.49
C LYS A 423 -8.29 -2.30 -19.12
N ALA A 424 -8.87 -3.17 -18.30
CA ALA A 424 -9.19 -2.91 -16.92
C ALA A 424 -8.54 -3.97 -16.03
N GLU A 425 -7.90 -3.53 -14.95
CA GLU A 425 -7.12 -4.37 -14.03
C GLU A 425 -7.60 -4.18 -12.58
N PRO A 426 -8.67 -4.89 -12.16
CA PRO A 426 -9.12 -4.89 -10.78
C PRO A 426 -8.20 -5.73 -9.89
N VAL A 427 -8.04 -5.29 -8.63
CA VAL A 427 -7.37 -6.03 -7.56
C VAL A 427 -8.14 -5.85 -6.26
N ALA A 428 -8.26 -6.91 -5.47
CA ALA A 428 -8.77 -6.82 -4.12
C ALA A 428 -8.07 -7.83 -3.22
N SER A 429 -7.86 -7.48 -1.97
CA SER A 429 -7.37 -8.39 -0.95
C SER A 429 -7.97 -8.09 0.41
N ILE A 430 -8.11 -9.12 1.21
CA ILE A 430 -8.57 -9.03 2.60
C ILE A 430 -7.73 -9.96 3.46
N ALA A 431 -7.43 -9.52 4.68
CA ALA A 431 -6.80 -10.35 5.70
C ALA A 431 -7.54 -10.17 7.02
N VAL A 432 -7.65 -11.25 7.80
CA VAL A 432 -8.23 -11.27 9.13
C VAL A 432 -7.36 -12.12 10.06
N ALA A 433 -7.22 -11.69 11.31
CA ALA A 433 -6.51 -12.45 12.35
C ALA A 433 -7.50 -12.90 13.43
N PRO A 434 -8.15 -14.08 13.26
CA PRO A 434 -9.12 -14.59 14.24
C PRO A 434 -8.53 -14.80 15.63
N VAL A 435 -7.26 -15.18 15.68
CA VAL A 435 -6.41 -15.21 16.87
C VAL A 435 -5.07 -14.56 16.55
N SER A 436 -4.34 -14.10 17.55
CA SER A 436 -3.11 -13.31 17.37
C SER A 436 -2.03 -14.01 16.54
N SER A 437 -1.96 -15.33 16.58
CA SER A 437 -0.97 -16.16 15.88
C SER A 437 -1.40 -16.62 14.49
N LEU A 438 -2.71 -16.52 14.14
CA LEU A 438 -3.25 -17.02 12.87
C LEU A 438 -3.79 -15.87 12.03
N GLN A 439 -3.34 -15.77 10.79
CA GLN A 439 -3.89 -14.86 9.79
C GLN A 439 -4.44 -15.65 8.62
N LEU A 440 -5.66 -15.31 8.21
CA LEU A 440 -6.29 -15.79 7.00
C LEU A 440 -6.32 -14.64 6.00
N SER A 441 -5.94 -14.90 4.75
CA SER A 441 -5.97 -13.89 3.69
C SER A 441 -6.53 -14.45 2.39
N ALA A 442 -7.19 -13.58 1.65
CA ALA A 442 -7.66 -13.85 0.31
C ALA A 442 -7.28 -12.66 -0.59
N GLN A 443 -6.80 -12.96 -1.78
CA GLN A 443 -6.48 -11.98 -2.80
C GLN A 443 -7.10 -12.40 -4.12
N VAL A 444 -7.63 -11.43 -4.86
CA VAL A 444 -8.08 -11.60 -6.24
C VAL A 444 -7.49 -10.47 -7.09
N ARG A 445 -7.06 -10.81 -8.28
CA ARG A 445 -6.68 -9.85 -9.31
C ARG A 445 -7.19 -10.33 -10.65
N GLY A 446 -7.53 -9.40 -11.52
CA GLY A 446 -8.08 -9.70 -12.82
C GLY A 446 -7.56 -8.77 -13.89
N GLN A 447 -7.79 -9.15 -15.13
CA GLN A 447 -7.65 -8.32 -16.31
C GLN A 447 -8.79 -8.60 -17.27
N TRP A 448 -9.33 -7.54 -17.82
CA TRP A 448 -10.20 -7.59 -18.98
C TRP A 448 -9.62 -6.69 -20.06
N ALA A 449 -9.62 -7.15 -21.31
CA ALA A 449 -9.14 -6.40 -22.44
C ALA A 449 -10.19 -6.32 -23.55
N SER A 450 -10.20 -5.23 -24.30
CA SER A 450 -11.13 -5.06 -25.42
C SER A 450 -10.80 -5.94 -26.63
N ARG A 451 -9.56 -6.43 -26.72
CA ARG A 451 -9.02 -7.26 -27.81
C ARG A 451 -7.83 -8.10 -27.36
N SER A 452 -7.26 -8.89 -28.26
CA SER A 452 -5.96 -9.53 -28.07
C SER A 452 -4.87 -8.46 -27.86
N LEU A 453 -4.01 -8.69 -26.88
CA LEU A 453 -2.97 -7.78 -26.44
C LEU A 453 -1.59 -8.26 -26.86
N ASP A 454 -0.67 -7.33 -26.96
CA ASP A 454 0.77 -7.64 -27.01
C ASP A 454 1.24 -8.26 -25.68
N GLY A 455 2.31 -9.05 -25.72
CA GLY A 455 2.91 -9.67 -24.53
C GLY A 455 3.24 -8.66 -23.41
N SER A 456 3.54 -7.41 -23.77
CA SER A 456 3.78 -6.33 -22.80
C SER A 456 2.55 -5.89 -22.01
N GLU A 457 1.34 -6.31 -22.42
CA GLU A 457 0.07 -5.88 -21.81
C GLU A 457 -0.75 -7.06 -21.26
N ARG A 458 -0.35 -8.30 -21.52
CA ARG A 458 -1.06 -9.51 -21.08
C ARG A 458 -0.93 -9.74 -19.58
N MET A 459 -1.94 -10.36 -19.01
CA MET A 459 -1.94 -10.82 -17.63
C MET A 459 -1.41 -12.24 -17.56
N SER A 460 -0.54 -12.51 -16.67
CA SER A 460 -0.08 -13.86 -16.45
C SER A 460 -0.76 -14.57 -15.32
N LEU A 461 -0.73 -15.86 -15.44
CA LEU A 461 -1.39 -16.77 -14.56
C LEU A 461 -0.43 -17.61 -13.71
N GLY A 462 0.83 -17.78 -14.13
CA GLY A 462 1.86 -18.54 -13.40
C GLY A 462 2.82 -17.64 -12.57
N GLY A 463 3.68 -18.25 -11.79
CA GLY A 463 4.74 -17.58 -11.04
C GLY A 463 4.42 -17.27 -9.57
N PRO A 464 5.40 -16.74 -8.82
CA PRO A 464 5.29 -16.53 -7.36
C PRO A 464 4.22 -15.52 -6.96
N GLY A 465 3.82 -14.63 -7.86
CA GLY A 465 2.72 -13.68 -7.62
C GLY A 465 1.37 -14.10 -8.21
N ALA A 466 1.26 -15.31 -8.74
CA ALA A 466 0.06 -15.86 -9.33
C ALA A 466 -0.18 -17.29 -8.84
N VAL A 467 -0.30 -18.26 -9.72
CA VAL A 467 -0.35 -19.67 -9.34
C VAL A 467 1.07 -20.17 -9.14
N ARG A 468 1.50 -20.23 -7.90
CA ARG A 468 2.88 -20.55 -7.48
C ARG A 468 3.37 -21.94 -7.91
N ALA A 469 2.48 -22.81 -8.29
CA ALA A 469 2.79 -24.16 -8.78
C ALA A 469 3.26 -24.18 -10.25
N TYR A 470 3.29 -23.06 -10.93
CA TYR A 470 3.65 -22.96 -12.34
C TYR A 470 4.75 -21.93 -12.55
N ASP A 471 5.57 -22.15 -13.57
CA ASP A 471 6.57 -21.17 -14.01
C ASP A 471 5.91 -19.88 -14.50
N LEU A 472 6.71 -18.83 -14.56
CA LEU A 472 6.30 -17.52 -15.09
C LEU A 472 5.82 -17.58 -16.54
N SER A 473 6.41 -18.47 -17.33
CA SER A 473 6.13 -18.67 -18.75
C SER A 473 4.89 -19.55 -19.00
N ALA A 474 4.24 -20.09 -17.99
CA ALA A 474 3.16 -21.06 -18.17
C ALA A 474 1.95 -20.52 -18.94
N ALA A 475 1.51 -19.30 -18.65
CA ALA A 475 0.40 -18.67 -19.38
C ALA A 475 0.35 -17.16 -19.21
N ALA A 476 0.19 -16.40 -20.29
CA ALA A 476 -0.06 -14.97 -20.29
C ALA A 476 -1.26 -14.63 -21.19
N VAL A 477 -2.35 -14.20 -20.60
CA VAL A 477 -3.68 -14.12 -21.20
C VAL A 477 -4.16 -12.68 -21.43
N ASP A 478 -5.07 -12.49 -22.34
CA ASP A 478 -5.71 -11.18 -22.57
C ASP A 478 -6.76 -10.85 -21.50
N ASP A 479 -7.58 -11.84 -21.17
CA ASP A 479 -8.57 -11.76 -20.09
C ASP A 479 -8.29 -12.85 -19.07
N GLY A 480 -8.38 -12.53 -17.78
CA GLY A 480 -8.18 -13.55 -16.77
C GLY A 480 -8.39 -13.07 -15.34
N ALA A 481 -8.38 -14.03 -14.44
CA ALA A 481 -8.40 -13.78 -13.01
C ALA A 481 -7.52 -14.79 -12.28
N VAL A 482 -6.89 -14.33 -11.20
CA VAL A 482 -6.11 -15.13 -10.25
C VAL A 482 -6.69 -14.94 -8.87
N VAL A 483 -6.90 -16.02 -8.14
CA VAL A 483 -7.32 -16.04 -6.74
C VAL A 483 -6.23 -16.73 -5.93
N SER A 484 -5.83 -16.15 -4.81
CA SER A 484 -4.94 -16.76 -3.82
C SER A 484 -5.59 -16.75 -2.44
N LEU A 485 -5.61 -17.90 -1.80
CA LEU A 485 -6.08 -18.10 -0.42
C LEU A 485 -4.90 -18.57 0.41
N GLU A 486 -4.64 -17.93 1.56
CA GLU A 486 -3.53 -18.29 2.42
C GLU A 486 -3.93 -18.27 3.89
N ALA A 487 -3.54 -19.30 4.63
CA ALA A 487 -3.57 -19.37 6.07
C ALA A 487 -2.14 -19.38 6.59
N SER A 488 -1.78 -18.39 7.40
CA SER A 488 -0.43 -18.26 7.96
C SER A 488 -0.45 -18.21 9.48
N HIS A 489 0.49 -18.88 10.11
CA HIS A 489 0.61 -19.01 11.56
C HIS A 489 2.01 -18.62 12.03
N ASP A 490 2.08 -17.92 13.16
CA ASP A 490 3.36 -17.60 13.79
C ASP A 490 4.05 -18.88 14.28
N PHE A 491 5.32 -19.04 13.92
CA PHE A 491 6.09 -20.23 14.26
C PHE A 491 6.83 -20.04 15.58
N ILE A 492 7.37 -21.14 16.15
CA ILE A 492 8.12 -21.15 17.42
C ILE A 492 9.35 -20.23 17.33
N ILE A 493 9.97 -20.15 16.14
CA ILE A 493 11.09 -19.24 15.89
C ILE A 493 10.56 -17.81 15.79
N PRO A 494 11.09 -16.87 16.59
CA PRO A 494 10.65 -15.48 16.56
C PRO A 494 10.73 -14.87 15.15
N ASN A 495 9.74 -14.04 14.80
CA ASN A 495 9.64 -13.38 13.52
C ASN A 495 9.60 -14.33 12.32
N THR A 496 9.16 -15.56 12.53
CA THR A 496 8.98 -16.58 11.50
C THR A 496 7.51 -16.97 11.42
N ARG A 497 6.99 -17.06 10.21
CA ARG A 497 5.62 -17.44 9.94
C ARG A 497 5.59 -18.54 8.90
N ILE A 498 4.83 -19.58 9.17
CA ILE A 498 4.56 -20.66 8.22
C ILE A 498 3.20 -20.42 7.57
N SER A 499 3.04 -20.83 6.34
CA SER A 499 1.76 -20.69 5.63
C SER A 499 1.43 -21.95 4.83
N ALA A 500 0.13 -22.15 4.64
CA ALA A 500 -0.43 -23.05 3.64
C ALA A 500 -1.31 -22.24 2.70
N PHE A 501 -1.26 -22.53 1.42
CA PHE A 501 -1.96 -21.73 0.43
C PHE A 501 -2.56 -22.57 -0.71
N TYR A 502 -3.58 -21.99 -1.33
CA TYR A 502 -4.18 -22.42 -2.56
C TYR A 502 -4.23 -21.26 -3.54
N ASP A 503 -3.77 -21.49 -4.76
CA ASP A 503 -3.80 -20.55 -5.87
C ASP A 503 -4.61 -21.15 -7.02
N GLY A 504 -5.50 -20.35 -7.60
CA GLY A 504 -6.28 -20.72 -8.78
C GLY A 504 -6.30 -19.57 -9.79
N ALA A 505 -6.22 -19.90 -11.07
CA ALA A 505 -6.33 -18.95 -12.15
C ALA A 505 -7.14 -19.50 -13.30
N ALA A 506 -7.87 -18.61 -13.98
CA ALA A 506 -8.52 -18.88 -15.24
C ALA A 506 -8.31 -17.70 -16.19
N GLY A 507 -8.08 -17.99 -17.46
CA GLY A 507 -7.87 -16.95 -18.44
C GLY A 507 -8.19 -17.38 -19.86
N ARG A 508 -8.21 -16.38 -20.74
CA ARG A 508 -8.55 -16.56 -22.13
C ARG A 508 -7.62 -15.75 -23.02
N TYR A 509 -7.07 -16.41 -24.01
CA TYR A 509 -6.47 -15.79 -25.19
C TYR A 509 -7.60 -15.42 -26.15
N ARG A 510 -7.66 -14.18 -26.57
CA ARG A 510 -8.64 -13.73 -27.57
C ARG A 510 -8.21 -14.17 -28.96
N SER A 511 -9.17 -14.43 -29.84
CA SER A 511 -8.87 -14.80 -31.21
C SER A 511 -8.06 -13.71 -31.93
N ALA A 512 -7.00 -14.14 -32.63
CA ALA A 512 -6.20 -13.31 -33.47
C ALA A 512 -5.79 -14.07 -34.73
N MET A 513 -5.75 -13.43 -35.91
CA MET A 513 -5.21 -14.00 -37.19
C MET A 513 -5.63 -15.44 -37.52
N GLY A 514 -6.92 -15.76 -37.39
CA GLY A 514 -7.40 -17.11 -37.74
C GLY A 514 -7.17 -18.17 -36.65
N TYR A 515 -6.49 -17.82 -35.55
CA TYR A 515 -6.43 -18.67 -34.36
C TYR A 515 -7.67 -18.45 -33.51
N PRO A 516 -8.41 -19.52 -33.14
CA PRO A 516 -9.58 -19.40 -32.28
C PRO A 516 -9.17 -18.95 -30.88
N SER A 517 -10.12 -18.37 -30.16
CA SER A 517 -9.92 -18.10 -28.74
C SER A 517 -9.67 -19.40 -27.97
N ARG A 518 -8.70 -19.37 -27.07
CA ARG A 518 -8.34 -20.50 -26.20
C ARG A 518 -8.49 -20.08 -24.74
N SER A 519 -8.99 -20.96 -23.90
CA SER A 519 -9.05 -20.77 -22.45
C SER A 519 -8.03 -21.68 -21.78
N THR A 520 -7.48 -21.22 -20.67
CA THR A 520 -6.59 -22.01 -19.81
C THR A 520 -6.97 -21.81 -18.35
N ASN A 521 -6.69 -22.81 -17.53
CA ASN A 521 -6.86 -22.76 -16.09
C ASN A 521 -5.67 -23.40 -15.40
N LEU A 522 -5.22 -22.78 -14.32
CA LEU A 522 -4.11 -23.24 -13.51
C LEU A 522 -4.57 -23.34 -12.05
N GLN A 523 -4.14 -24.37 -11.34
CA GLN A 523 -4.42 -24.55 -9.92
C GLN A 523 -3.22 -25.14 -9.22
N GLY A 524 -2.94 -24.65 -8.02
CA GLY A 524 -1.84 -25.12 -7.21
C GLY A 524 -2.11 -24.97 -5.73
N ALA A 525 -1.43 -25.79 -4.94
CA ALA A 525 -1.41 -25.66 -3.50
C ALA A 525 0.02 -25.83 -3.01
N GLY A 526 0.32 -25.28 -1.84
CA GLY A 526 1.65 -25.35 -1.31
C GLY A 526 1.78 -24.84 0.11
N ILE A 527 3.00 -24.81 0.56
CA ILE A 527 3.40 -24.30 1.87
C ILE A 527 4.48 -23.23 1.71
N GLY A 528 4.54 -22.32 2.67
CA GLY A 528 5.53 -21.26 2.68
C GLY A 528 6.10 -21.00 4.07
N VAL A 529 7.28 -20.40 4.10
CA VAL A 529 7.91 -19.88 5.30
C VAL A 529 8.39 -18.47 5.01
N ASN A 530 8.01 -17.53 5.86
CA ASN A 530 8.48 -16.15 5.84
C ASN A 530 9.21 -15.87 7.15
N TRP A 531 10.37 -15.21 7.07
CA TRP A 531 11.13 -14.82 8.26
C TRP A 531 11.72 -13.42 8.15
N ASN A 532 11.98 -12.81 9.30
CA ASN A 532 12.76 -11.58 9.40
C ASN A 532 13.77 -11.74 10.53
N TRP A 533 15.04 -11.77 10.18
CA TRP A 533 16.12 -11.92 11.12
C TRP A 533 17.15 -10.79 10.95
N LYS A 534 17.28 -9.95 11.97
CA LYS A 534 18.22 -8.80 11.97
C LYS A 534 18.10 -7.92 10.71
N GLY A 535 16.88 -7.67 10.25
CA GLY A 535 16.60 -6.86 9.04
C GLY A 535 16.78 -7.61 7.72
N VAL A 536 17.25 -8.87 7.74
CA VAL A 536 17.20 -9.76 6.58
C VAL A 536 15.82 -10.41 6.53
N GLN A 537 15.11 -10.18 5.46
CA GLN A 537 13.81 -10.78 5.18
C GLN A 537 13.99 -11.94 4.20
N GLY A 538 13.29 -13.03 4.43
CA GLY A 538 13.32 -14.15 3.52
C GLY A 538 11.96 -14.81 3.40
N GLN A 539 11.72 -15.39 2.22
CA GLN A 539 10.56 -16.18 1.90
C GLN A 539 10.99 -17.40 1.12
N VAL A 540 10.46 -18.55 1.49
CA VAL A 540 10.55 -19.79 0.71
C VAL A 540 9.15 -20.35 0.57
N SER A 541 8.77 -20.77 -0.62
CA SER A 541 7.53 -21.51 -0.83
C SER A 541 7.77 -22.70 -1.77
N VAL A 542 7.04 -23.77 -1.51
CA VAL A 542 7.00 -24.99 -2.33
C VAL A 542 5.56 -25.19 -2.74
N ALA A 543 5.32 -25.34 -4.03
CA ALA A 543 3.98 -25.47 -4.60
C ALA A 543 3.91 -26.61 -5.62
N ARG A 544 2.79 -27.29 -5.60
CA ARG A 544 2.46 -28.40 -6.53
C ARG A 544 1.21 -28.05 -7.31
N ALA A 545 1.23 -28.34 -8.61
CA ALA A 545 0.06 -28.22 -9.45
C ALA A 545 -0.98 -29.29 -9.10
N ILE A 546 -2.23 -28.84 -8.94
CA ILE A 546 -3.40 -29.69 -8.67
C ILE A 546 -4.46 -29.45 -9.77
N GLY A 547 -5.35 -30.42 -9.98
CA GLY A 547 -6.38 -30.28 -11.03
C GLY A 547 -5.94 -30.71 -12.43
N GLY A 548 -6.80 -30.51 -13.43
CA GLY A 548 -6.71 -31.07 -14.78
C GLY A 548 -6.26 -30.08 -15.85
N SER A 549 -5.22 -29.28 -15.64
CA SER A 549 -4.63 -28.46 -16.70
C SER A 549 -3.80 -29.33 -17.64
N ASP A 550 -3.90 -29.11 -18.95
CA ASP A 550 -3.06 -29.77 -19.98
C ASP A 550 -1.58 -29.38 -19.86
N GLU A 551 -1.28 -28.31 -19.11
CA GLU A 551 0.03 -27.69 -18.91
C GLU A 551 0.61 -27.96 -17.52
N LYS A 552 0.32 -29.10 -16.91
CA LYS A 552 0.89 -29.44 -15.59
C LYS A 552 2.41 -29.54 -15.63
N PRO A 553 3.11 -28.77 -14.79
CA PRO A 553 4.54 -29.01 -14.60
C PRO A 553 4.76 -30.41 -14.00
N LYS A 554 5.84 -31.06 -14.39
CA LYS A 554 6.21 -32.39 -13.89
C LYS A 554 6.69 -32.34 -12.45
N ASP A 555 7.33 -31.24 -12.06
CA ASP A 555 8.02 -31.07 -10.78
C ASP A 555 7.33 -30.01 -9.91
N ASP A 556 7.60 -30.09 -8.62
CA ASP A 556 7.19 -29.06 -7.66
C ASP A 556 7.98 -27.77 -7.91
N GLN A 557 7.29 -26.63 -7.83
CA GLN A 557 7.91 -25.32 -7.95
C GLN A 557 8.41 -24.84 -6.58
N VAL A 558 9.64 -24.36 -6.54
CA VAL A 558 10.25 -23.79 -5.34
C VAL A 558 10.61 -22.32 -5.61
N TRP A 559 10.06 -21.42 -4.83
CA TRP A 559 10.37 -19.99 -4.91
C TRP A 559 11.12 -19.56 -3.67
N VAL A 560 12.22 -18.83 -3.89
CA VAL A 560 13.06 -18.29 -2.83
C VAL A 560 13.29 -16.81 -3.09
N THR A 561 13.07 -16.00 -2.06
CA THR A 561 13.42 -14.58 -2.06
C THR A 561 14.12 -14.25 -0.75
N VAL A 562 15.25 -13.55 -0.82
CA VAL A 562 15.96 -13.01 0.32
C VAL A 562 16.31 -11.56 0.04
N GLY A 563 16.08 -10.68 1.01
CA GLY A 563 16.37 -9.26 0.88
C GLY A 563 16.79 -8.62 2.18
N LYS A 564 17.50 -7.50 2.07
CA LYS A 564 17.86 -6.64 3.20
C LYS A 564 17.68 -5.19 2.80
N SER A 565 16.95 -4.44 3.62
CA SER A 565 16.82 -2.99 3.51
C SER A 565 17.74 -2.27 4.52
N PHE A 566 18.18 -1.08 4.19
CA PHE A 566 19.08 -0.24 4.99
C PHE A 566 18.78 1.24 4.77
#